data_6447d9cb4ff7dd214ade56f5d9745aff
#
_entry.id   6447d9cb4ff7dd214ade56f5d9745aff
#
_cell.length_a   1.000
_cell.length_b   1.000
_cell.length_c   1.000
_cell.angle_alpha   90.00
_cell.angle_beta   90.00
_cell.angle_gamma   90.00
#
_symmetry.space_group_name_H-M   'P 1'
#
loop_
_entity.id
_entity.type
_entity.pdbx_description
1 polymer ?
#
loop_
_entity_poly.entity_id
_entity_poly.type
_entity_poly.pdbx_seq_one_letter_code
_entity_poly.pdbx_strand_id
1 'polypeptide(L)'
;MNNYTIVSGLWNIGRDERNFESHYLSKFEEFLQIEANMILFLPKELEEFVWKHRSIENTFIKVTELEDLKTNLYAPHWDKTQGIRNNPDWLNLTGENGWLHTSPQATLEYYNPVVMSKMFMLHDASIFNNFNTEYFYWLDAGITNTVPKSHLVENKVLDKVVDLTDNFLFLSWSYINKDEIHGFKWKDINRYAGGEVNIVCRGGFFGGHKEAISEANATYYSYLSDSLSEGLMGTEESIFAIMAVSEPARYRRYQLDDNGLILKFTQAILDDNVKLVPIESNVKPELIISQKQLDSIKTNLYILTFNFPEQLLHTIESMKKTPEWLKKPFKVLLDNSTDKNAQEENKKIAKEYDFEYKWLEGNKGICGGRQAAAEHFDKSNADYYFFFEDDMTSNPPELEGKFCRNGLRKYIPNLYNLLHKIMLTDNLDFLKLSFTEVYWDNDIQTSWYNVPQNIRNKFFPGNTQLPKGGKSNNAPKTIFNNIKNVDGLTYIDGEVTYTNWPMIMSREGNKKVFLEIKWEYPYEQTWMSHVFQKQKEDYIKAGVLLASPIWHDRIKYYKPEERRENAG
;
A
#
# COMPACT_ATOMS: atom_id res chain seq x y z
N MET A 1 -12.06 -3.45 36.12
CA MET A 1 -12.31 -2.31 35.21
C MET A 1 -12.05 -2.82 33.81
N ASN A 2 -12.92 -2.48 32.88
CA ASN A 2 -12.78 -2.95 31.48
C ASN A 2 -11.53 -2.33 30.86
N ASN A 3 -10.75 -3.11 30.10
CA ASN A 3 -9.52 -2.62 29.45
C ASN A 3 -9.81 -1.87 28.14
N TYR A 4 -10.98 -1.22 28.04
CA TYR A 4 -11.36 -0.42 26.90
C TYR A 4 -12.07 0.88 27.28
N THR A 5 -12.03 1.85 26.38
CA THR A 5 -12.73 3.13 26.47
C THR A 5 -13.62 3.30 25.24
N ILE A 6 -14.87 3.71 25.45
CA ILE A 6 -15.78 4.12 24.38
C ILE A 6 -15.52 5.59 24.05
N VAL A 7 -15.44 5.88 22.76
CA VAL A 7 -15.31 7.24 22.23
C VAL A 7 -16.56 7.58 21.43
N SER A 8 -17.13 8.75 21.65
CA SER A 8 -18.33 9.21 20.94
C SER A 8 -18.37 10.73 20.82
N GLY A 9 -19.28 11.21 19.98
CA GLY A 9 -19.55 12.64 19.85
C GLY A 9 -20.97 12.89 19.39
N LEU A 10 -21.55 14.05 19.81
CA LEU A 10 -22.91 14.42 19.47
C LEU A 10 -23.03 15.94 19.31
N TRP A 11 -23.58 16.38 18.18
CA TRP A 11 -23.87 17.77 17.84
C TRP A 11 -25.22 17.90 17.17
N ASN A 12 -25.89 18.98 17.40
CA ASN A 12 -27.07 19.37 16.62
C ASN A 12 -26.60 20.04 15.31
N ILE A 13 -26.63 19.29 14.22
CA ILE A 13 -26.23 19.75 12.87
C ILE A 13 -27.43 20.18 12.00
N GLY A 14 -28.62 20.34 12.60
CA GLY A 14 -29.81 20.81 11.88
C GLY A 14 -30.49 19.77 10.99
N ARG A 15 -30.61 18.51 11.43
CA ARG A 15 -31.34 17.46 10.67
C ARG A 15 -32.85 17.58 10.91
N ASP A 16 -33.57 18.09 9.93
CA ASP A 16 -35.04 18.27 10.01
C ASP A 16 -35.80 16.94 10.18
N GLU A 17 -35.38 15.87 9.52
CA GLU A 17 -36.03 14.55 9.56
C GLU A 17 -35.89 13.84 10.92
N ARG A 18 -34.94 14.27 11.76
CA ARG A 18 -34.63 13.65 13.06
C ARG A 18 -34.45 14.75 14.10
N ASN A 19 -35.52 15.04 14.80
CA ASN A 19 -35.48 16.05 15.86
C ASN A 19 -34.40 15.75 16.89
N PHE A 20 -33.56 16.73 17.20
CA PHE A 20 -32.39 16.53 18.06
C PHE A 20 -32.79 16.08 19.46
N GLU A 21 -33.77 16.72 20.07
CA GLU A 21 -34.19 16.43 21.47
C GLU A 21 -34.92 15.07 21.56
N SER A 22 -35.96 14.87 20.75
CA SER A 22 -36.80 13.69 20.87
C SER A 22 -36.20 12.42 20.27
N HIS A 23 -35.27 12.56 19.33
CA HIS A 23 -34.64 11.39 18.67
C HIS A 23 -33.20 11.18 19.15
N TYR A 24 -32.31 12.20 19.01
CA TYR A 24 -30.90 12.00 19.33
C TYR A 24 -30.62 12.01 20.84
N LEU A 25 -31.13 12.96 21.63
CA LEU A 25 -30.88 13.01 23.06
C LEU A 25 -31.48 11.81 23.80
N SER A 26 -32.67 11.37 23.40
CA SER A 26 -33.29 10.18 23.98
C SER A 26 -32.44 8.92 23.80
N LYS A 27 -31.81 8.75 22.61
CA LYS A 27 -30.92 7.63 22.36
C LYS A 27 -29.55 7.81 23.00
N PHE A 28 -29.08 9.03 23.11
CA PHE A 28 -27.87 9.35 23.85
C PHE A 28 -28.02 9.07 25.35
N GLU A 29 -29.19 9.33 25.94
CA GLU A 29 -29.50 8.94 27.31
C GLU A 29 -29.38 7.41 27.52
N GLU A 30 -29.89 6.61 26.59
CA GLU A 30 -29.73 5.15 26.61
C GLU A 30 -28.26 4.74 26.50
N PHE A 31 -27.49 5.38 25.58
CA PHE A 31 -26.07 5.15 25.36
C PHE A 31 -25.24 5.47 26.64
N LEU A 32 -25.53 6.55 27.33
CA LEU A 32 -24.84 6.95 28.56
C LEU A 32 -24.97 5.93 29.70
N GLN A 33 -25.90 4.98 29.62
CA GLN A 33 -26.06 3.92 30.61
C GLN A 33 -25.13 2.74 30.43
N ILE A 34 -24.31 2.71 29.32
CA ILE A 34 -23.33 1.65 29.11
C ILE A 34 -22.25 1.73 30.20
N GLU A 35 -22.03 0.63 30.93
CA GLU A 35 -21.03 0.54 31.99
C GLU A 35 -19.61 0.36 31.41
N ALA A 36 -19.03 1.45 30.91
CA ALA A 36 -17.67 1.49 30.38
C ALA A 36 -17.05 2.89 30.64
N ASN A 37 -15.73 3.01 30.52
CA ASN A 37 -15.10 4.31 30.43
C ASN A 37 -15.51 5.01 29.14
N MET A 38 -15.74 6.33 29.20
CA MET A 38 -16.14 7.11 28.03
C MET A 38 -15.31 8.38 27.85
N ILE A 39 -14.92 8.67 26.63
CA ILE A 39 -14.42 9.98 26.21
C ILE A 39 -15.40 10.54 25.19
N LEU A 40 -16.01 11.68 25.52
CA LEU A 40 -17.10 12.27 24.76
C LEU A 40 -16.72 13.65 24.23
N PHE A 41 -16.83 13.82 22.92
CA PHE A 41 -16.63 15.10 22.21
C PHE A 41 -18.00 15.76 22.04
N LEU A 42 -18.26 16.83 22.79
CA LEU A 42 -19.59 17.43 22.89
C LEU A 42 -19.49 18.95 22.97
N PRO A 43 -20.51 19.70 22.49
CA PRO A 43 -20.61 21.11 22.77
C PRO A 43 -20.88 21.32 24.25
N LYS A 44 -20.50 22.50 24.76
CA LYS A 44 -20.61 22.88 26.17
C LYS A 44 -22.01 22.69 26.74
N GLU A 45 -23.02 22.94 25.92
CA GLU A 45 -24.44 22.84 26.33
C GLU A 45 -24.88 21.43 26.74
N LEU A 46 -24.18 20.38 26.29
CA LEU A 46 -24.50 18.99 26.63
C LEU A 46 -23.77 18.46 27.88
N GLU A 47 -22.84 19.20 28.47
CA GLU A 47 -22.12 18.74 29.67
C GLU A 47 -23.08 18.43 30.84
N GLU A 48 -24.00 19.33 31.13
CA GLU A 48 -24.96 19.12 32.23
C GLU A 48 -25.84 17.90 31.99
N PHE A 49 -26.23 17.65 30.74
CA PHE A 49 -26.98 16.46 30.37
C PHE A 49 -26.20 15.17 30.67
N VAL A 50 -24.91 15.13 30.30
CA VAL A 50 -24.05 13.96 30.56
C VAL A 50 -23.89 13.72 32.05
N TRP A 51 -23.63 14.76 32.86
CA TRP A 51 -23.42 14.63 34.29
C TRP A 51 -24.66 14.21 35.09
N LYS A 52 -25.86 14.23 34.50
CA LYS A 52 -27.06 13.61 35.09
C LYS A 52 -27.03 12.08 35.05
N HIS A 53 -26.23 11.50 34.13
CA HIS A 53 -26.22 10.05 33.87
C HIS A 53 -24.86 9.42 34.13
N ARG A 54 -23.78 10.18 34.21
CA ARG A 54 -22.40 9.73 34.33
C ARG A 54 -21.64 10.39 35.45
N SER A 55 -20.52 9.80 35.85
CA SER A 55 -19.61 10.38 36.83
C SER A 55 -18.23 10.66 36.25
N ILE A 56 -17.45 11.52 36.89
CA ILE A 56 -16.11 11.92 36.50
C ILE A 56 -15.11 10.75 36.59
N GLU A 57 -15.38 9.71 37.38
CA GLU A 57 -14.52 8.55 37.54
C GLU A 57 -14.46 7.67 36.28
N ASN A 58 -15.50 7.74 35.45
CA ASN A 58 -15.62 6.90 34.25
C ASN A 58 -15.97 7.69 32.99
N THR A 59 -15.97 9.03 33.05
CA THR A 59 -16.30 9.84 31.87
C THR A 59 -15.42 11.09 31.81
N PHE A 60 -14.83 11.32 30.65
CA PHE A 60 -14.12 12.55 30.32
C PHE A 60 -14.85 13.23 29.13
N ILE A 61 -15.20 14.51 29.33
CA ILE A 61 -15.80 15.33 28.28
C ILE A 61 -14.72 16.24 27.69
N LYS A 62 -14.47 16.10 26.40
CA LYS A 62 -13.73 17.06 25.62
C LYS A 62 -14.73 18.03 25.00
N VAL A 63 -14.88 19.19 25.59
CA VAL A 63 -15.72 20.24 25.01
C VAL A 63 -15.22 20.57 23.61
N THR A 64 -16.09 20.45 22.65
CA THR A 64 -15.79 20.62 21.20
C THR A 64 -17.04 21.21 20.55
N GLU A 65 -16.96 22.46 20.17
CA GLU A 65 -18.04 23.14 19.45
C GLU A 65 -18.03 22.77 17.96
N LEU A 66 -19.11 22.98 17.22
CA LEU A 66 -19.12 22.78 15.79
C LEU A 66 -18.05 23.62 15.08
N GLU A 67 -17.82 24.83 15.55
CA GLU A 67 -16.78 25.72 14.99
C GLU A 67 -15.36 25.17 15.24
N ASP A 68 -15.14 24.39 16.29
CA ASP A 68 -13.86 23.71 16.53
C ASP A 68 -13.57 22.62 15.47
N LEU A 69 -14.60 22.00 14.91
CA LEU A 69 -14.40 21.11 13.75
C LEU A 69 -13.81 21.87 12.58
N LYS A 70 -14.35 23.05 12.29
CA LYS A 70 -13.91 23.89 11.18
C LYS A 70 -12.52 24.49 11.39
N THR A 71 -12.23 24.97 12.59
CA THR A 71 -11.01 25.75 12.86
C THR A 71 -9.86 24.92 13.41
N ASN A 72 -10.10 23.69 13.84
CA ASN A 72 -9.14 22.83 14.51
C ASN A 72 -9.17 21.40 13.97
N LEU A 73 -10.07 20.56 14.43
CA LEU A 73 -10.03 19.12 14.21
C LEU A 73 -10.10 18.71 12.72
N TYR A 74 -10.93 19.40 11.95
CA TYR A 74 -11.15 19.16 10.51
C TYR A 74 -10.63 20.30 9.62
N ALA A 75 -9.96 21.28 10.17
CA ALA A 75 -9.49 22.48 9.48
C ALA A 75 -8.74 22.19 8.16
N PRO A 76 -7.81 21.20 8.07
CA PRO A 76 -7.06 20.94 6.84
C PRO A 76 -7.93 20.46 5.67
N HIS A 77 -9.14 19.99 5.96
CA HIS A 77 -10.06 19.38 4.98
C HIS A 77 -11.30 20.21 4.70
N TRP A 78 -11.59 21.23 5.55
CA TRP A 78 -12.85 21.97 5.54
C TRP A 78 -13.16 22.58 4.16
N ASP A 79 -12.29 23.45 3.65
CA ASP A 79 -12.56 24.19 2.42
C ASP A 79 -12.73 23.25 1.20
N LYS A 80 -11.94 22.17 1.14
CA LYS A 80 -12.07 21.18 0.07
C LYS A 80 -13.40 20.45 0.15
N THR A 81 -13.81 20.04 1.34
CA THR A 81 -15.09 19.37 1.57
C THR A 81 -16.26 20.28 1.16
N GLN A 82 -16.24 21.55 1.57
CA GLN A 82 -17.29 22.51 1.17
C GLN A 82 -17.28 22.78 -0.34
N GLY A 83 -16.09 22.87 -0.94
CA GLY A 83 -15.95 23.03 -2.38
C GLY A 83 -16.55 21.86 -3.17
N ILE A 84 -16.29 20.62 -2.73
CA ILE A 84 -16.85 19.41 -3.37
C ILE A 84 -18.36 19.34 -3.15
N ARG A 85 -18.84 19.58 -1.93
CA ARG A 85 -20.26 19.56 -1.57
C ARG A 85 -21.10 20.50 -2.46
N ASN A 86 -20.53 21.62 -2.86
CA ASN A 86 -21.19 22.62 -3.71
C ASN A 86 -20.90 22.42 -5.21
N ASN A 87 -20.16 21.36 -5.59
CA ASN A 87 -19.81 21.12 -6.99
C ASN A 87 -20.93 20.35 -7.71
N PRO A 88 -21.53 20.90 -8.79
CA PRO A 88 -22.55 20.21 -9.58
C PRO A 88 -22.10 18.83 -10.10
N ASP A 89 -20.83 18.65 -10.47
CA ASP A 89 -20.32 17.39 -10.99
C ASP A 89 -20.36 16.29 -9.92
N TRP A 90 -20.10 16.65 -8.64
CA TRP A 90 -20.23 15.72 -7.54
C TRP A 90 -21.70 15.43 -7.21
N LEU A 91 -22.54 16.43 -7.16
CA LEU A 91 -23.97 16.28 -6.90
C LEU A 91 -24.64 15.39 -7.95
N ASN A 92 -24.24 15.51 -9.22
CA ASN A 92 -24.80 14.74 -10.33
C ASN A 92 -24.24 13.34 -10.48
N LEU A 93 -23.36 12.85 -9.59
CA LEU A 93 -22.85 11.47 -9.64
C LEU A 93 -23.95 10.41 -9.62
N THR A 94 -25.06 10.72 -8.97
CA THR A 94 -26.23 9.82 -8.88
C THR A 94 -27.36 10.23 -9.84
N GLY A 95 -27.06 11.10 -10.81
CA GLY A 95 -28.01 11.69 -11.75
C GLY A 95 -28.55 13.04 -11.29
N GLU A 96 -29.13 13.83 -12.21
CA GLU A 96 -29.62 15.21 -11.95
C GLU A 96 -30.67 15.29 -10.82
N ASN A 97 -31.39 14.20 -10.54
CA ASN A 97 -32.37 14.09 -9.45
C ASN A 97 -32.02 12.91 -8.53
N GLY A 98 -30.74 12.52 -8.46
CA GLY A 98 -30.31 11.39 -7.66
C GLY A 98 -30.35 11.67 -6.16
N TRP A 99 -30.25 10.60 -5.36
CA TRP A 99 -30.35 10.67 -3.89
C TRP A 99 -29.35 11.63 -3.26
N LEU A 100 -28.19 11.85 -3.90
CA LEU A 100 -27.12 12.67 -3.34
C LEU A 100 -27.57 14.12 -3.13
N HIS A 101 -28.38 14.69 -4.06
CA HIS A 101 -28.90 16.07 -3.98
C HIS A 101 -29.70 16.36 -2.71
N THR A 102 -30.41 15.36 -2.19
CA THR A 102 -31.27 15.50 -1.00
C THR A 102 -30.63 14.91 0.24
N SER A 103 -29.44 14.33 0.11
CA SER A 103 -28.73 13.70 1.22
C SER A 103 -28.21 14.73 2.25
N PRO A 104 -28.07 14.35 3.53
CA PRO A 104 -27.38 15.17 4.53
C PRO A 104 -25.96 15.56 4.11
N GLN A 105 -25.29 14.73 3.33
CA GLN A 105 -23.95 15.02 2.79
C GLN A 105 -23.91 16.27 1.90
N ALA A 106 -24.96 16.49 1.11
CA ALA A 106 -25.08 17.63 0.23
C ALA A 106 -25.73 18.83 0.90
N THR A 107 -26.72 18.62 1.76
CA THR A 107 -27.56 19.67 2.31
C THR A 107 -27.05 20.28 3.61
N LEU A 108 -26.31 19.52 4.42
CA LEU A 108 -25.84 19.98 5.74
C LEU A 108 -24.35 20.28 5.74
N GLU A 109 -23.99 21.51 6.06
CA GLU A 109 -22.61 22.01 6.05
C GLU A 109 -21.68 21.19 6.96
N TYR A 110 -22.14 20.77 8.12
CA TYR A 110 -21.35 20.05 9.11
C TYR A 110 -21.45 18.52 9.02
N TYR A 111 -22.30 17.96 8.16
CA TYR A 111 -22.48 16.51 8.13
C TYR A 111 -21.17 15.77 7.81
N ASN A 112 -20.54 16.09 6.66
CA ASN A 112 -19.28 15.45 6.27
C ASN A 112 -18.14 15.75 7.26
N PRO A 113 -17.91 16.98 7.74
CA PRO A 113 -16.93 17.24 8.79
C PRO A 113 -17.13 16.41 10.06
N VAL A 114 -18.36 16.24 10.52
CA VAL A 114 -18.66 15.44 11.72
C VAL A 114 -18.33 13.96 11.49
N VAL A 115 -18.87 13.35 10.42
CA VAL A 115 -18.67 11.91 10.21
C VAL A 115 -17.23 11.58 9.86
N MET A 116 -16.55 12.43 9.09
CA MET A 116 -15.14 12.22 8.70
C MET A 116 -14.15 12.53 9.84
N SER A 117 -14.56 13.23 10.90
CA SER A 117 -13.72 13.48 12.08
C SER A 117 -13.72 12.36 13.11
N LYS A 118 -14.59 11.36 12.99
CA LYS A 118 -14.70 10.24 13.96
C LYS A 118 -13.35 9.55 14.21
N MET A 119 -12.58 9.29 13.15
CA MET A 119 -11.26 8.67 13.29
C MET A 119 -10.27 9.57 14.02
N PHE A 120 -10.31 10.88 13.78
CA PHE A 120 -9.45 11.85 14.48
C PHE A 120 -9.79 11.94 15.96
N MET A 121 -11.08 11.94 16.29
CA MET A 121 -11.54 11.91 17.68
C MET A 121 -11.17 10.62 18.40
N LEU A 122 -11.27 9.48 17.72
CA LEU A 122 -10.81 8.19 18.25
C LEU A 122 -9.30 8.21 18.54
N HIS A 123 -8.51 8.75 17.62
CA HIS A 123 -7.08 8.90 17.79
C HIS A 123 -6.73 9.84 18.94
N ASP A 124 -7.33 11.03 19.00
CA ASP A 124 -7.12 11.97 20.10
C ASP A 124 -7.44 11.33 21.46
N ALA A 125 -8.57 10.62 21.55
CA ALA A 125 -8.96 9.89 22.75
C ALA A 125 -7.93 8.84 23.18
N SER A 126 -7.33 8.13 22.21
CA SER A 126 -6.28 7.14 22.49
C SER A 126 -4.98 7.79 23.00
N ILE A 127 -4.69 9.03 22.59
CA ILE A 127 -3.55 9.81 23.09
C ILE A 127 -3.82 10.38 24.47
N PHE A 128 -5.02 10.96 24.71
CA PHE A 128 -5.41 11.47 26.03
C PHE A 128 -5.41 10.37 27.08
N ASN A 129 -5.97 9.22 26.71
CA ASN A 129 -6.00 7.99 27.52
C ASN A 129 -6.27 8.21 29.01
N ASN A 130 -7.29 9.00 29.33
CA ASN A 130 -7.63 9.44 30.68
C ASN A 130 -7.85 8.28 31.67
N PHE A 131 -8.18 7.09 31.17
CA PHE A 131 -8.52 5.91 31.98
C PHE A 131 -7.46 4.81 31.93
N ASN A 132 -6.34 5.06 31.25
CA ASN A 132 -5.23 4.12 31.10
C ASN A 132 -5.68 2.74 30.57
N THR A 133 -6.48 2.74 29.50
CA THR A 133 -6.96 1.55 28.81
C THR A 133 -6.13 1.26 27.55
N GLU A 134 -6.13 -0.01 27.09
CA GLU A 134 -5.38 -0.41 25.90
C GLU A 134 -6.22 -0.32 24.61
N TYR A 135 -7.56 -0.45 24.71
CA TYR A 135 -8.46 -0.47 23.57
C TYR A 135 -9.39 0.73 23.57
N PHE A 136 -9.69 1.25 22.38
CA PHE A 136 -10.62 2.36 22.18
C PHE A 136 -11.55 2.02 21.02
N TYR A 137 -12.85 2.23 21.23
CA TYR A 137 -13.88 2.00 20.23
C TYR A 137 -14.75 3.24 20.03
N TRP A 138 -14.87 3.65 18.76
CA TRP A 138 -15.90 4.60 18.38
C TRP A 138 -17.26 3.90 18.39
N LEU A 139 -18.23 4.49 19.05
CA LEU A 139 -19.64 4.18 18.94
C LEU A 139 -20.41 5.46 18.66
N ASP A 140 -21.28 5.45 17.67
CA ASP A 140 -22.19 6.59 17.44
C ASP A 140 -23.08 6.80 18.65
N ALA A 141 -23.27 8.05 19.08
CA ALA A 141 -24.11 8.42 20.24
C ALA A 141 -25.57 7.95 20.11
N GLY A 142 -26.04 7.74 18.88
CA GLY A 142 -27.35 7.20 18.57
C GLY A 142 -27.36 5.69 18.28
N ILE A 143 -26.35 4.93 18.66
CA ILE A 143 -26.21 3.49 18.33
C ILE A 143 -27.43 2.66 18.79
N THR A 144 -28.11 3.06 19.87
CA THR A 144 -29.30 2.39 20.39
C THR A 144 -30.53 2.54 19.49
N ASN A 145 -30.46 3.31 18.39
CA ASN A 145 -31.48 3.26 17.33
C ASN A 145 -31.41 1.95 16.53
N THR A 146 -30.24 1.31 16.43
CA THR A 146 -30.01 0.13 15.60
C THR A 146 -29.59 -1.09 16.39
N VAL A 147 -29.03 -0.91 17.58
CA VAL A 147 -28.64 -1.98 18.51
C VAL A 147 -29.49 -1.87 19.77
N PRO A 148 -30.21 -2.92 20.18
CA PRO A 148 -31.01 -2.90 21.40
C PRO A 148 -30.15 -2.51 22.62
N LYS A 149 -30.68 -1.61 23.45
CA LYS A 149 -30.05 -1.21 24.70
C LYS A 149 -29.62 -2.42 25.54
N SER A 150 -30.47 -3.47 25.57
CA SER A 150 -30.19 -4.70 26.33
C SER A 150 -28.86 -5.38 25.93
N HIS A 151 -28.47 -5.32 24.66
CA HIS A 151 -27.17 -5.88 24.23
C HIS A 151 -25.99 -5.11 24.84
N LEU A 152 -26.10 -3.79 24.90
CA LEU A 152 -25.02 -2.90 25.32
C LEU A 152 -24.93 -2.74 26.85
N VAL A 153 -26.08 -2.61 27.52
CA VAL A 153 -26.17 -2.31 28.96
C VAL A 153 -26.27 -3.60 29.77
N GLU A 154 -27.33 -4.41 29.55
CA GLU A 154 -27.61 -5.58 30.38
C GLU A 154 -26.66 -6.73 30.07
N ASN A 155 -26.42 -7.01 28.80
CA ASN A 155 -25.58 -8.14 28.34
C ASN A 155 -24.10 -7.76 28.15
N LYS A 156 -23.74 -6.48 28.28
CA LYS A 156 -22.36 -5.98 28.23
C LYS A 156 -21.54 -6.55 27.07
N VAL A 157 -22.16 -6.59 25.88
CA VAL A 157 -21.56 -7.22 24.68
C VAL A 157 -20.18 -6.68 24.34
N LEU A 158 -19.90 -5.41 24.67
CA LEU A 158 -18.61 -4.76 24.38
C LEU A 158 -17.44 -5.38 25.15
N ASP A 159 -17.68 -6.01 26.31
CA ASP A 159 -16.64 -6.70 27.07
C ASP A 159 -16.03 -7.87 26.26
N LYS A 160 -16.83 -8.50 25.39
CA LYS A 160 -16.38 -9.59 24.52
C LYS A 160 -15.69 -9.09 23.24
N VAL A 161 -15.85 -7.81 22.88
CA VAL A 161 -15.28 -7.27 21.63
C VAL A 161 -13.76 -7.18 21.69
N VAL A 162 -13.18 -6.96 22.87
CA VAL A 162 -11.71 -6.93 23.04
C VAL A 162 -11.08 -8.23 22.56
N ASP A 163 -11.67 -9.37 22.89
CA ASP A 163 -11.19 -10.70 22.49
C ASP A 163 -11.35 -10.98 20.99
N LEU A 164 -12.26 -10.24 20.33
CA LEU A 164 -12.50 -10.32 18.89
C LEU A 164 -11.64 -9.33 18.08
N THR A 165 -10.92 -8.45 18.76
CA THR A 165 -10.10 -7.39 18.15
C THR A 165 -8.63 -7.76 18.29
N ASP A 166 -7.93 -8.04 17.18
CA ASP A 166 -6.46 -8.21 17.24
C ASP A 166 -5.79 -6.84 17.39
N ASN A 167 -5.79 -6.07 16.30
CA ASN A 167 -5.17 -4.74 16.24
C ASN A 167 -6.23 -3.65 16.08
N PHE A 168 -6.93 -3.67 14.94
CA PHE A 168 -7.97 -2.70 14.61
C PHE A 168 -9.16 -3.40 13.94
N LEU A 169 -10.37 -3.10 14.39
CA LEU A 169 -11.61 -3.75 13.99
C LEU A 169 -12.44 -2.88 13.07
N PHE A 170 -12.89 -3.45 11.94
CA PHE A 170 -13.99 -2.95 11.12
C PHE A 170 -15.15 -3.94 11.05
N LEU A 171 -16.38 -3.41 11.05
CA LEU A 171 -17.56 -4.14 10.64
C LEU A 171 -17.91 -3.75 9.22
N SER A 172 -18.19 -4.71 8.36
CA SER A 172 -18.47 -4.47 6.95
C SER A 172 -19.68 -5.27 6.47
N TRP A 173 -20.26 -4.87 5.36
CA TRP A 173 -21.30 -5.58 4.65
C TRP A 173 -21.04 -5.52 3.15
N SER A 174 -21.58 -6.50 2.42
CA SER A 174 -21.44 -6.55 0.96
C SER A 174 -22.17 -5.39 0.31
N TYR A 175 -21.46 -4.67 -0.54
CA TYR A 175 -22.01 -3.55 -1.27
C TYR A 175 -21.56 -3.63 -2.73
N ILE A 176 -22.52 -3.85 -3.61
CA ILE A 176 -22.29 -3.99 -5.04
C ILE A 176 -22.99 -2.81 -5.74
N ASN A 177 -22.33 -1.68 -5.76
CA ASN A 177 -22.72 -0.56 -6.60
C ASN A 177 -21.56 -0.26 -7.55
N LYS A 178 -21.85 -0.19 -8.84
CA LYS A 178 -20.81 -0.01 -9.88
C LYS A 178 -20.50 1.46 -10.17
N ASP A 179 -21.27 2.39 -9.66
CA ASP A 179 -21.17 3.80 -10.01
C ASP A 179 -20.52 4.64 -8.90
N GLU A 180 -20.95 4.47 -7.65
CA GLU A 180 -20.45 5.21 -6.49
C GLU A 180 -20.67 4.43 -5.17
N ILE A 181 -19.97 4.83 -4.12
CA ILE A 181 -20.20 4.41 -2.73
C ILE A 181 -20.31 5.67 -1.87
N HIS A 182 -21.50 5.97 -1.39
CA HIS A 182 -21.78 7.13 -0.53
C HIS A 182 -21.29 8.47 -1.10
N GLY A 183 -21.40 8.65 -2.43
CA GLY A 183 -20.93 9.86 -3.12
C GLY A 183 -19.47 9.80 -3.60
N PHE A 184 -18.76 8.72 -3.34
CA PHE A 184 -17.41 8.49 -3.85
C PHE A 184 -17.49 7.61 -5.12
N LYS A 185 -16.88 8.03 -6.23
CA LYS A 185 -16.86 7.24 -7.47
C LYS A 185 -16.23 5.88 -7.24
N TRP A 186 -16.92 4.81 -7.57
CA TRP A 186 -16.44 3.44 -7.36
C TRP A 186 -15.12 3.14 -8.06
N LYS A 187 -14.94 3.66 -9.28
CA LYS A 187 -13.70 3.55 -10.03
C LYS A 187 -12.49 4.13 -9.29
N ASP A 188 -12.70 5.26 -8.60
CA ASP A 188 -11.66 5.92 -7.83
C ASP A 188 -11.42 5.22 -6.49
N ILE A 189 -12.46 4.71 -5.85
CA ILE A 189 -12.31 3.84 -4.66
C ILE A 189 -11.41 2.64 -4.98
N ASN A 190 -11.67 1.93 -6.10
CA ASN A 190 -10.87 0.78 -6.51
C ASN A 190 -9.42 1.18 -6.82
N ARG A 191 -9.22 2.33 -7.45
CA ARG A 191 -7.89 2.90 -7.69
C ARG A 191 -7.12 3.17 -6.40
N TYR A 192 -7.79 3.77 -5.40
CA TYR A 192 -7.19 4.01 -4.09
C TYR A 192 -6.89 2.72 -3.33
N ALA A 193 -7.79 1.77 -3.38
CA ALA A 193 -7.65 0.49 -2.70
C ALA A 193 -6.64 -0.46 -3.37
N GLY A 194 -6.27 -0.22 -4.63
CA GLY A 194 -5.43 -1.13 -5.41
C GLY A 194 -6.12 -2.45 -5.76
N GLY A 195 -7.46 -2.49 -5.69
CA GLY A 195 -8.26 -3.69 -5.93
C GLY A 195 -9.76 -3.39 -5.93
N GLU A 196 -10.58 -4.40 -6.25
CA GLU A 196 -12.02 -4.24 -6.26
C GLU A 196 -12.58 -4.10 -4.84
N VAL A 197 -13.29 -2.99 -4.58
CA VAL A 197 -13.98 -2.73 -3.32
C VAL A 197 -15.46 -3.07 -3.50
N ASN A 198 -15.88 -4.18 -2.94
CA ASN A 198 -17.27 -4.68 -2.96
C ASN A 198 -17.88 -4.72 -1.56
N ILE A 199 -17.38 -3.90 -0.66
CA ILE A 199 -17.82 -3.78 0.72
C ILE A 199 -17.93 -2.31 1.13
N VAL A 200 -18.72 -2.06 2.17
CA VAL A 200 -18.69 -0.82 2.94
C VAL A 200 -18.40 -1.16 4.39
N CYS A 201 -17.51 -0.40 5.04
CA CYS A 201 -17.26 -0.51 6.47
C CYS A 201 -18.17 0.44 7.24
N ARG A 202 -18.71 -0.02 8.37
CA ARG A 202 -19.67 0.77 9.17
C ARG A 202 -18.97 1.82 10.01
N GLY A 203 -19.35 3.08 9.82
CA GLY A 203 -18.84 4.22 10.59
C GLY A 203 -19.44 4.37 11.99
N GLY A 204 -20.48 3.59 12.31
CA GLY A 204 -21.12 3.65 13.63
C GLY A 204 -20.44 2.82 14.72
N PHE A 205 -19.51 1.92 14.36
CA PHE A 205 -18.73 1.11 15.29
C PHE A 205 -17.41 0.65 14.64
N PHE A 206 -16.29 1.08 15.21
CA PHE A 206 -14.94 0.67 14.81
C PHE A 206 -13.94 1.02 15.92
N GLY A 207 -12.72 0.47 15.87
CA GLY A 207 -11.68 0.81 16.83
C GLY A 207 -10.70 -0.34 17.05
N GLY A 208 -9.85 -0.21 18.08
CA GLY A 208 -8.82 -1.21 18.33
C GLY A 208 -7.85 -0.85 19.43
N HIS A 209 -6.70 -1.50 19.39
CA HIS A 209 -5.59 -1.22 20.29
C HIS A 209 -4.99 0.17 20.02
N LYS A 210 -4.64 0.90 21.08
CA LYS A 210 -4.15 2.30 20.98
C LYS A 210 -3.01 2.52 19.99
N GLU A 211 -2.08 1.58 19.88
CA GLU A 211 -0.97 1.65 18.91
C GLU A 211 -1.47 1.49 17.47
N ALA A 212 -2.38 0.56 17.22
CA ALA A 212 -2.98 0.35 15.91
C ALA A 212 -3.84 1.54 15.46
N ILE A 213 -4.47 2.25 16.40
CA ILE A 213 -5.25 3.46 16.12
C ILE A 213 -4.36 4.57 15.54
N SER A 214 -3.15 4.77 16.05
CA SER A 214 -2.24 5.79 15.52
C SER A 214 -1.85 5.51 14.06
N GLU A 215 -1.57 4.27 13.72
CA GLU A 215 -1.26 3.87 12.34
C GLU A 215 -2.50 3.99 11.44
N ALA A 216 -3.66 3.51 11.90
CA ALA A 216 -4.92 3.60 11.17
C ALA A 216 -5.31 5.05 10.91
N ASN A 217 -5.13 5.95 11.89
CA ASN A 217 -5.39 7.37 11.74
C ASN A 217 -4.46 8.03 10.70
N ALA A 218 -3.18 7.69 10.69
CA ALA A 218 -2.24 8.19 9.69
C ALA A 218 -2.64 7.74 8.26
N THR A 219 -3.03 6.49 8.09
CA THR A 219 -3.53 5.95 6.82
C THR A 219 -4.84 6.63 6.41
N TYR A 220 -5.79 6.77 7.34
CA TYR A 220 -7.06 7.46 7.11
C TYR A 220 -6.86 8.91 6.68
N TYR A 221 -6.04 9.67 7.42
CA TYR A 221 -5.73 11.06 7.10
C TYR A 221 -5.16 11.20 5.69
N SER A 222 -4.25 10.31 5.30
CA SER A 222 -3.63 10.32 3.97
C SER A 222 -4.68 10.11 2.88
N TYR A 223 -5.48 9.06 2.95
CA TYR A 223 -6.53 8.79 1.96
C TYR A 223 -7.57 9.90 1.89
N LEU A 224 -8.01 10.43 3.02
CA LEU A 224 -8.95 11.54 3.07
C LEU A 224 -8.37 12.80 2.44
N SER A 225 -7.15 13.17 2.81
CA SER A 225 -6.48 14.37 2.28
C SER A 225 -6.28 14.30 0.77
N ASP A 226 -5.85 13.12 0.27
CA ASP A 226 -5.57 12.90 -1.14
C ASP A 226 -6.85 12.89 -1.97
N SER A 227 -7.88 12.18 -1.51
CA SER A 227 -9.17 12.12 -2.21
C SER A 227 -9.84 13.50 -2.31
N LEU A 228 -9.88 14.24 -1.20
CA LEU A 228 -10.43 15.61 -1.21
C LEU A 228 -9.63 16.55 -2.12
N SER A 229 -8.31 16.37 -2.21
CA SER A 229 -7.46 17.18 -3.11
C SER A 229 -7.72 16.88 -4.59
N GLU A 230 -8.19 15.67 -4.89
CA GLU A 230 -8.61 15.26 -6.24
C GLU A 230 -10.09 15.58 -6.53
N GLY A 231 -10.80 16.22 -5.61
CA GLY A 231 -12.23 16.52 -5.76
C GLY A 231 -13.15 15.31 -5.54
N LEU A 232 -12.66 14.27 -4.85
CA LEU A 232 -13.40 13.04 -4.58
C LEU A 232 -13.81 13.00 -3.12
N MET A 233 -15.09 12.76 -2.87
CA MET A 233 -15.66 12.72 -1.52
C MET A 233 -16.78 11.69 -1.41
N GLY A 234 -16.73 10.92 -0.34
CA GLY A 234 -17.82 10.09 0.19
C GLY A 234 -18.04 10.40 1.65
N THR A 235 -18.09 9.36 2.48
CA THR A 235 -18.09 9.46 3.94
C THR A 235 -16.86 8.76 4.52
N GLU A 236 -16.73 8.73 5.85
CA GLU A 236 -15.71 7.93 6.53
C GLU A 236 -15.80 6.45 6.13
N GLU A 237 -17.01 5.94 5.90
CA GLU A 237 -17.26 4.55 5.50
C GLU A 237 -16.60 4.19 4.17
N SER A 238 -16.53 5.15 3.22
CA SER A 238 -15.83 4.99 1.94
C SER A 238 -14.31 4.86 2.13
N ILE A 239 -13.74 5.70 3.00
CA ILE A 239 -12.31 5.66 3.31
C ILE A 239 -11.96 4.38 4.08
N PHE A 240 -12.78 3.97 5.05
CA PHE A 240 -12.60 2.70 5.77
C PHE A 240 -12.65 1.49 4.84
N ALA A 241 -13.52 1.51 3.83
CA ALA A 241 -13.56 0.45 2.82
C ALA A 241 -12.27 0.39 1.99
N ILE A 242 -11.72 1.55 1.59
CA ILE A 242 -10.41 1.63 0.95
C ILE A 242 -9.32 1.03 1.86
N MET A 243 -9.25 1.44 3.13
CA MET A 243 -8.27 0.94 4.09
C MET A 243 -8.35 -0.57 4.27
N ALA A 244 -9.58 -1.09 4.48
CA ALA A 244 -9.81 -2.51 4.71
C ALA A 244 -9.42 -3.42 3.52
N VAL A 245 -9.48 -2.89 2.29
CA VAL A 245 -9.10 -3.62 1.07
C VAL A 245 -7.63 -3.42 0.73
N SER A 246 -7.08 -2.21 0.90
CA SER A 246 -5.68 -1.92 0.59
C SER A 246 -4.68 -2.56 1.57
N GLU A 247 -5.06 -2.67 2.85
CA GLU A 247 -4.18 -3.18 3.91
C GLU A 247 -4.89 -4.26 4.77
N PRO A 248 -5.40 -5.34 4.15
CA PRO A 248 -6.30 -6.29 4.81
C PRO A 248 -5.66 -7.02 6.00
N ALA A 249 -4.33 -7.12 6.05
CA ALA A 249 -3.62 -7.74 7.17
C ALA A 249 -3.60 -6.86 8.44
N ARG A 250 -3.84 -5.55 8.32
CA ARG A 250 -3.85 -4.62 9.45
C ARG A 250 -5.19 -4.56 10.17
N TYR A 251 -6.27 -4.91 9.46
CA TYR A 251 -7.62 -4.67 9.93
C TYR A 251 -8.39 -5.97 10.09
N ARG A 252 -8.75 -6.31 11.30
CA ARG A 252 -9.70 -7.39 11.58
C ARG A 252 -11.08 -6.98 11.07
N ARG A 253 -11.69 -7.76 10.21
CA ARG A 253 -12.98 -7.43 9.61
C ARG A 253 -14.01 -8.53 9.83
N TYR A 254 -15.18 -8.17 10.31
CA TYR A 254 -16.33 -9.07 10.38
C TYR A 254 -17.40 -8.64 9.39
N GLN A 255 -17.94 -9.61 8.66
CA GLN A 255 -18.98 -9.40 7.68
C GLN A 255 -20.34 -9.45 8.38
N LEU A 256 -21.15 -8.41 8.16
CA LEU A 256 -22.54 -8.36 8.57
C LEU A 256 -23.44 -8.95 7.45
N ASP A 257 -24.74 -9.04 7.72
CA ASP A 257 -25.72 -9.40 6.71
C ASP A 257 -25.92 -8.30 5.65
N ASP A 258 -26.81 -8.55 4.68
CA ASP A 258 -27.03 -7.67 3.52
C ASP A 258 -27.54 -6.27 3.87
N ASN A 259 -28.09 -6.04 5.08
CA ASN A 259 -28.52 -4.72 5.49
C ASN A 259 -27.46 -3.95 6.29
N GLY A 260 -26.33 -4.57 6.60
CA GLY A 260 -25.21 -3.92 7.27
C GLY A 260 -25.51 -3.42 8.69
N LEU A 261 -26.50 -3.97 9.37
CA LEU A 261 -26.88 -3.54 10.71
C LEU A 261 -25.92 -4.07 11.77
N ILE A 262 -25.34 -3.19 12.57
CA ILE A 262 -24.43 -3.52 13.69
C ILE A 262 -25.10 -4.47 14.69
N LEU A 263 -26.43 -4.46 14.77
CA LEU A 263 -27.24 -5.41 15.53
C LEU A 263 -26.83 -6.88 15.27
N LYS A 264 -26.52 -7.24 14.02
CA LYS A 264 -26.15 -8.61 13.67
C LYS A 264 -24.84 -9.05 14.32
N PHE A 265 -23.89 -8.14 14.42
CA PHE A 265 -22.64 -8.39 15.13
C PHE A 265 -22.88 -8.63 16.63
N THR A 266 -23.66 -7.76 17.27
CA THR A 266 -23.97 -7.90 18.70
C THR A 266 -24.82 -9.15 18.97
N GLN A 267 -25.76 -9.51 18.10
CA GLN A 267 -26.50 -10.77 18.19
C GLN A 267 -25.58 -12.00 18.12
N ALA A 268 -24.65 -12.00 17.14
CA ALA A 268 -23.71 -13.10 16.98
C ALA A 268 -22.76 -13.26 18.18
N ILE A 269 -22.36 -12.16 18.84
CA ILE A 269 -21.57 -12.22 20.08
C ILE A 269 -22.36 -12.85 21.24
N LEU A 270 -23.66 -12.62 21.28
CA LEU A 270 -24.53 -13.10 22.37
C LEU A 270 -25.05 -14.52 22.14
N ASP A 271 -24.96 -15.06 20.94
CA ASP A 271 -25.38 -16.40 20.57
C ASP A 271 -24.17 -17.37 20.62
N ASP A 272 -24.10 -18.18 21.65
CA ASP A 272 -23.03 -19.17 21.82
C ASP A 272 -22.96 -20.22 20.70
N ASN A 273 -23.99 -20.34 19.86
CA ASN A 273 -24.01 -21.23 18.70
C ASN A 273 -23.42 -20.60 17.44
N VAL A 274 -23.21 -19.28 17.43
CA VAL A 274 -22.65 -18.54 16.30
C VAL A 274 -21.17 -18.30 16.53
N LYS A 275 -20.33 -18.95 15.73
CA LYS A 275 -18.91 -18.65 15.71
C LYS A 275 -18.67 -17.47 14.79
N LEU A 276 -18.35 -16.30 15.34
CA LEU A 276 -17.87 -15.16 14.59
C LEU A 276 -16.52 -15.52 13.95
N VAL A 277 -16.49 -15.63 12.64
CA VAL A 277 -15.27 -15.84 11.88
C VAL A 277 -14.91 -14.50 11.23
N PRO A 278 -13.73 -13.94 11.53
CA PRO A 278 -13.26 -12.78 10.81
C PRO A 278 -13.16 -13.14 9.33
N ILE A 279 -13.47 -12.20 8.46
CA ILE A 279 -13.12 -12.35 7.06
C ILE A 279 -11.61 -12.41 7.04
N GLU A 280 -11.09 -13.59 6.80
CA GLU A 280 -9.70 -13.74 6.48
C GLU A 280 -9.45 -12.85 5.27
N SER A 281 -8.54 -11.91 5.44
CA SER A 281 -7.95 -11.29 4.27
C SER A 281 -7.58 -12.45 3.34
N ASN A 282 -7.95 -12.40 2.07
CA ASN A 282 -7.36 -13.27 1.04
C ASN A 282 -5.86 -12.99 0.87
N VAL A 283 -5.23 -12.35 1.82
CA VAL A 283 -3.83 -12.49 2.11
C VAL A 283 -3.67 -13.97 2.38
N LYS A 284 -3.15 -14.70 1.39
CA LYS A 284 -2.52 -16.00 1.64
C LYS A 284 -1.81 -15.84 2.96
N PRO A 285 -2.03 -16.76 3.95
CA PRO A 285 -1.37 -16.65 5.24
C PRO A 285 0.06 -16.24 4.94
N GLU A 286 0.52 -15.14 5.55
CA GLU A 286 1.89 -14.66 5.30
C GLU A 286 2.75 -15.90 5.35
N LEU A 287 3.32 -16.25 4.21
CA LEU A 287 4.13 -17.45 4.14
C LEU A 287 5.27 -17.15 5.10
N ILE A 288 5.17 -17.67 6.33
CA ILE A 288 6.22 -17.45 7.35
C ILE A 288 7.44 -18.15 6.81
N ILE A 289 8.17 -17.43 5.97
CA ILE A 289 9.41 -17.90 5.36
C ILE A 289 10.46 -17.83 6.45
N SER A 290 10.74 -18.99 7.03
CA SER A 290 11.76 -19.12 8.06
C SER A 290 13.14 -18.78 7.49
N GLN A 291 14.04 -18.30 8.34
CA GLN A 291 15.43 -18.07 7.94
C GLN A 291 16.07 -19.33 7.35
N LYS A 292 15.74 -20.51 7.89
CA LYS A 292 16.21 -21.79 7.35
C LYS A 292 15.77 -22.04 5.90
N GLN A 293 14.55 -21.63 5.53
CA GLN A 293 14.09 -21.71 4.14
C GLN A 293 14.88 -20.74 3.25
N LEU A 294 15.10 -19.49 3.69
CA LEU A 294 15.91 -18.52 2.95
C LEU A 294 17.35 -19.00 2.76
N ASP A 295 17.95 -19.60 3.78
CA ASP A 295 19.32 -20.11 3.72
C ASP A 295 19.44 -21.37 2.84
N SER A 296 18.33 -22.06 2.55
CA SER A 296 18.31 -23.22 1.66
C SER A 296 18.19 -22.86 0.18
N ILE A 297 17.84 -21.61 -0.15
CA ILE A 297 17.67 -21.14 -1.52
C ILE A 297 19.03 -21.06 -2.21
N LYS A 298 19.15 -21.71 -3.35
CA LYS A 298 20.34 -21.63 -4.19
C LYS A 298 20.17 -20.51 -5.21
N THR A 299 21.11 -19.59 -5.25
CA THR A 299 21.04 -18.40 -6.10
C THR A 299 22.34 -18.22 -6.87
N ASN A 300 22.24 -17.82 -8.14
CA ASN A 300 23.38 -17.38 -8.94
C ASN A 300 23.40 -15.84 -9.04
N LEU A 301 24.59 -15.27 -9.10
CA LEU A 301 24.82 -13.86 -9.43
C LEU A 301 25.59 -13.79 -10.74
N TYR A 302 25.00 -13.18 -11.76
CA TYR A 302 25.65 -12.90 -13.03
C TYR A 302 26.01 -11.42 -13.12
N ILE A 303 27.26 -11.14 -13.51
CA ILE A 303 27.69 -9.79 -13.92
C ILE A 303 28.15 -9.87 -15.36
N LEU A 304 27.58 -9.04 -16.24
CA LEU A 304 28.01 -8.90 -17.63
C LEU A 304 28.94 -7.69 -17.74
N THR A 305 30.13 -7.88 -18.32
CA THR A 305 31.13 -6.82 -18.54
C THR A 305 31.59 -6.73 -19.97
N PHE A 306 32.04 -5.55 -20.40
CA PHE A 306 32.55 -5.30 -21.73
C PHE A 306 33.70 -4.28 -21.74
N ASN A 307 34.94 -4.70 -22.10
CA ASN A 307 36.12 -3.88 -22.38
C ASN A 307 36.48 -2.82 -21.31
N PHE A 308 35.96 -2.90 -20.07
CA PHE A 308 36.20 -1.88 -19.05
C PHE A 308 36.33 -2.50 -17.64
N PRO A 309 37.49 -3.13 -17.32
CA PRO A 309 37.73 -3.78 -16.03
C PRO A 309 37.58 -2.89 -14.82
N GLU A 310 37.91 -1.59 -14.93
CA GLU A 310 37.76 -0.62 -13.85
C GLU A 310 36.29 -0.40 -13.46
N GLN A 311 35.38 -0.40 -14.44
CA GLN A 311 33.94 -0.30 -14.19
C GLN A 311 33.44 -1.57 -13.50
N LEU A 312 33.85 -2.74 -13.94
CA LEU A 312 33.55 -4.01 -13.29
C LEU A 312 34.00 -4.01 -11.82
N LEU A 313 35.26 -3.59 -11.57
CA LEU A 313 35.81 -3.53 -10.23
C LEU A 313 35.00 -2.55 -9.36
N HIS A 314 34.64 -1.38 -9.88
CA HIS A 314 33.81 -0.40 -9.19
C HIS A 314 32.46 -0.98 -8.76
N THR A 315 31.79 -1.72 -9.62
CA THR A 315 30.54 -2.40 -9.33
C THR A 315 30.70 -3.46 -8.24
N ILE A 316 31.71 -4.33 -8.35
CA ILE A 316 31.99 -5.36 -7.34
C ILE A 316 32.33 -4.73 -5.98
N GLU A 317 33.15 -3.66 -5.95
CA GLU A 317 33.48 -2.93 -4.73
C GLU A 317 32.24 -2.31 -4.07
N SER A 318 31.30 -1.80 -4.87
CA SER A 318 30.03 -1.30 -4.32
C SER A 318 29.24 -2.39 -3.59
N MET A 319 29.28 -3.62 -4.08
CA MET A 319 28.60 -4.78 -3.48
C MET A 319 29.23 -5.24 -2.16
N LYS A 320 30.50 -4.90 -1.88
CA LYS A 320 31.14 -5.20 -0.58
C LYS A 320 30.42 -4.52 0.60
N LYS A 321 29.77 -3.38 0.35
CA LYS A 321 28.99 -2.66 1.37
C LYS A 321 27.71 -3.37 1.76
N THR A 322 27.27 -4.33 0.95
CA THR A 322 26.14 -5.24 1.18
C THR A 322 26.64 -6.67 0.97
N PRO A 323 27.37 -7.23 1.95
CA PRO A 323 28.21 -8.42 1.75
C PRO A 323 27.45 -9.69 1.36
N GLU A 324 26.12 -9.75 1.54
CA GLU A 324 25.29 -10.85 1.12
C GLU A 324 25.38 -11.09 -0.39
N TRP A 325 25.52 -10.04 -1.20
CA TRP A 325 25.66 -10.12 -2.65
C TRP A 325 26.89 -10.93 -3.12
N LEU A 326 27.97 -10.89 -2.34
CA LEU A 326 29.21 -11.57 -2.69
C LEU A 326 29.43 -12.90 -1.96
N LYS A 327 28.70 -13.13 -0.84
CA LYS A 327 28.90 -14.30 0.01
C LYS A 327 27.89 -15.42 -0.23
N LYS A 328 26.64 -15.07 -0.54
CA LYS A 328 25.56 -16.07 -0.61
C LYS A 328 25.41 -16.73 -1.98
N PRO A 329 25.42 -16.00 -3.12
CA PRO A 329 25.20 -16.63 -4.41
C PRO A 329 26.46 -17.29 -4.97
N PHE A 330 26.26 -18.27 -5.85
CA PHE A 330 27.28 -18.70 -6.79
C PHE A 330 27.46 -17.59 -7.85
N LYS A 331 28.69 -17.16 -8.08
CA LYS A 331 29.02 -15.97 -8.87
C LYS A 331 29.59 -16.33 -10.23
N VAL A 332 29.08 -15.73 -11.28
CA VAL A 332 29.52 -15.92 -12.67
C VAL A 332 29.80 -14.56 -13.32
N LEU A 333 31.01 -14.37 -13.81
CA LEU A 333 31.37 -13.23 -14.62
C LEU A 333 31.26 -13.60 -16.09
N LEU A 334 30.31 -12.98 -16.80
CA LEU A 334 30.14 -13.10 -18.24
C LEU A 334 30.94 -12.00 -18.90
N ASP A 335 32.01 -12.37 -19.58
CA ASP A 335 32.91 -11.42 -20.27
C ASP A 335 32.61 -11.35 -21.76
N ASN A 336 32.07 -10.21 -22.16
CA ASN A 336 31.72 -9.86 -23.53
C ASN A 336 32.86 -9.13 -24.26
N SER A 337 34.05 -8.99 -23.61
CA SER A 337 35.15 -8.17 -24.10
C SER A 337 35.77 -8.72 -25.37
N THR A 338 36.15 -7.78 -26.24
CA THR A 338 36.94 -8.00 -27.48
C THR A 338 38.41 -7.63 -27.28
N ASP A 339 38.72 -6.74 -26.34
CA ASP A 339 40.09 -6.35 -25.97
C ASP A 339 40.73 -7.44 -25.10
N LYS A 340 41.90 -7.96 -25.55
CA LYS A 340 42.62 -9.01 -24.83
C LYS A 340 43.17 -8.59 -23.49
N ASN A 341 43.58 -7.30 -23.34
CA ASN A 341 44.08 -6.81 -22.07
C ASN A 341 42.94 -6.71 -21.07
N ALA A 342 41.77 -6.24 -21.52
CA ALA A 342 40.56 -6.21 -20.68
C ALA A 342 40.14 -7.64 -20.25
N GLN A 343 40.20 -8.61 -21.14
CA GLN A 343 39.90 -10.02 -20.83
C GLN A 343 40.84 -10.57 -19.73
N GLU A 344 42.16 -10.33 -19.87
CA GLU A 344 43.12 -10.79 -18.86
C GLU A 344 42.93 -10.12 -17.52
N GLU A 345 42.58 -8.83 -17.50
CA GLU A 345 42.28 -8.11 -16.24
C GLU A 345 40.96 -8.59 -15.62
N ASN A 346 39.93 -8.79 -16.43
CA ASN A 346 38.66 -9.39 -15.99
C ASN A 346 38.82 -10.78 -15.38
N LYS A 347 39.74 -11.61 -15.94
CA LYS A 347 40.07 -12.91 -15.33
C LYS A 347 40.73 -12.80 -13.97
N LYS A 348 41.61 -11.80 -13.79
CA LYS A 348 42.25 -11.55 -12.48
C LYS A 348 41.19 -11.12 -11.46
N ILE A 349 40.32 -10.16 -11.82
CA ILE A 349 39.20 -9.71 -10.98
C ILE A 349 38.29 -10.89 -10.64
N ALA A 350 37.90 -11.70 -11.61
CA ALA A 350 37.09 -12.88 -11.38
C ALA A 350 37.72 -13.83 -10.36
N LYS A 351 39.00 -14.09 -10.48
CA LYS A 351 39.76 -14.95 -9.54
C LYS A 351 39.83 -14.34 -8.13
N GLU A 352 40.06 -13.03 -8.03
CA GLU A 352 40.18 -12.32 -6.74
C GLU A 352 38.86 -12.35 -5.97
N TYR A 353 37.73 -12.21 -6.66
CA TYR A 353 36.39 -12.16 -6.04
C TYR A 353 35.63 -13.49 -6.09
N ASP A 354 36.31 -14.56 -6.49
CA ASP A 354 35.74 -15.92 -6.54
C ASP A 354 34.52 -16.01 -7.48
N PHE A 355 34.64 -15.46 -8.69
CA PHE A 355 33.70 -15.63 -9.80
C PHE A 355 34.16 -16.76 -10.73
N GLU A 356 33.21 -17.59 -11.19
CA GLU A 356 33.43 -18.38 -12.41
C GLU A 356 33.57 -17.42 -13.59
N TYR A 357 34.71 -17.44 -14.27
CA TYR A 357 34.93 -16.61 -15.44
C TYR A 357 34.45 -17.33 -16.72
N LYS A 358 33.61 -16.64 -17.51
CA LYS A 358 33.08 -17.14 -18.75
C LYS A 358 33.18 -16.10 -19.86
N TRP A 359 34.12 -16.28 -20.77
CA TRP A 359 34.23 -15.47 -21.96
C TRP A 359 33.16 -15.87 -22.99
N LEU A 360 32.46 -14.93 -23.58
CA LEU A 360 31.36 -15.14 -24.51
C LEU A 360 31.82 -15.22 -25.97
N GLU A 361 33.12 -15.40 -26.21
CA GLU A 361 33.75 -15.53 -27.56
C GLU A 361 33.47 -14.30 -28.44
N GLY A 362 33.58 -13.10 -27.86
CA GLY A 362 33.37 -11.82 -28.51
C GLY A 362 32.15 -11.09 -28.01
N ASN A 363 31.89 -9.92 -28.56
CA ASN A 363 30.78 -9.07 -28.12
C ASN A 363 29.43 -9.62 -28.66
N LYS A 364 28.60 -10.12 -27.76
CA LYS A 364 27.23 -10.57 -28.04
C LYS A 364 26.18 -9.46 -27.75
N GLY A 365 26.61 -8.26 -27.41
CA GLY A 365 25.75 -7.20 -26.94
C GLY A 365 25.11 -7.51 -25.56
N ILE A 366 24.30 -6.60 -25.06
CA ILE A 366 23.60 -6.74 -23.77
C ILE A 366 22.63 -7.93 -23.83
N CYS A 367 21.86 -8.04 -24.90
CA CYS A 367 20.84 -9.08 -25.06
C CYS A 367 21.46 -10.48 -25.21
N GLY A 368 22.57 -10.61 -25.96
CA GLY A 368 23.29 -11.87 -26.04
C GLY A 368 23.93 -12.28 -24.71
N GLY A 369 24.44 -11.33 -23.96
CA GLY A 369 24.91 -11.57 -22.58
C GLY A 369 23.79 -12.03 -21.64
N ARG A 370 22.61 -11.42 -21.74
CA ARG A 370 21.39 -11.84 -21.02
C ARG A 370 20.99 -13.27 -21.37
N GLN A 371 20.95 -13.59 -22.68
CA GLN A 371 20.64 -14.91 -23.16
C GLN A 371 21.66 -15.96 -22.66
N ALA A 372 22.95 -15.62 -22.66
CA ALA A 372 23.99 -16.49 -22.13
C ALA A 372 23.85 -16.75 -20.63
N ALA A 373 23.43 -15.73 -19.85
CA ALA A 373 23.09 -15.92 -18.44
C ALA A 373 21.92 -16.86 -18.25
N ALA A 374 20.85 -16.68 -19.03
CA ALA A 374 19.65 -17.50 -18.97
C ALA A 374 19.93 -18.98 -19.29
N GLU A 375 20.72 -19.25 -20.36
CA GLU A 375 21.10 -20.60 -20.77
C GLU A 375 22.05 -21.26 -19.76
N HIS A 376 22.94 -20.48 -19.13
CA HIS A 376 23.83 -21.00 -18.10
C HIS A 376 23.04 -21.33 -16.82
N PHE A 377 22.13 -20.46 -16.43
CA PHE A 377 21.26 -20.68 -15.29
C PHE A 377 20.38 -21.92 -15.47
N ASP A 378 19.80 -22.12 -16.64
CA ASP A 378 18.96 -23.28 -16.95
C ASP A 378 19.67 -24.61 -16.70
N LYS A 379 20.98 -24.66 -16.98
CA LYS A 379 21.84 -25.84 -16.75
C LYS A 379 22.31 -25.97 -15.29
N SER A 380 22.10 -24.95 -14.44
CA SER A 380 22.48 -24.97 -13.04
C SER A 380 21.41 -25.64 -12.17
N ASN A 381 21.68 -25.82 -10.87
CA ASN A 381 20.73 -26.31 -9.89
C ASN A 381 20.23 -25.17 -8.95
N ALA A 382 20.40 -23.91 -9.35
CA ALA A 382 19.94 -22.76 -8.59
C ALA A 382 18.44 -22.53 -8.79
N ASP A 383 17.78 -21.97 -7.77
CA ASP A 383 16.36 -21.65 -7.77
C ASP A 383 16.08 -20.28 -8.39
N TYR A 384 17.01 -19.34 -8.13
CA TYR A 384 16.94 -17.96 -8.59
C TYR A 384 18.28 -17.48 -9.12
N TYR A 385 18.25 -16.37 -9.87
CA TYR A 385 19.47 -15.64 -10.17
C TYR A 385 19.25 -14.14 -10.14
N PHE A 386 20.34 -13.41 -9.86
CA PHE A 386 20.45 -11.98 -10.08
C PHE A 386 21.28 -11.73 -11.34
N PHE A 387 20.89 -10.70 -12.08
CA PHE A 387 21.67 -10.24 -13.22
C PHE A 387 21.99 -8.75 -13.08
N PHE A 388 23.26 -8.42 -13.29
CA PHE A 388 23.78 -7.05 -13.27
C PHE A 388 24.60 -6.80 -14.53
N GLU A 389 24.57 -5.57 -15.02
CA GLU A 389 25.61 -5.02 -15.89
C GLU A 389 26.73 -4.43 -15.03
N ASP A 390 27.93 -4.27 -15.59
CA ASP A 390 29.11 -3.80 -14.84
C ASP A 390 29.03 -2.33 -14.40
N ASP A 391 27.96 -1.60 -14.77
CA ASP A 391 27.70 -0.22 -14.37
C ASP A 391 26.51 -0.07 -13.41
N MET A 392 26.10 -1.17 -12.78
CA MET A 392 24.99 -1.20 -11.82
C MET A 392 25.53 -1.35 -10.38
N THR A 393 25.68 -0.25 -9.70
CA THR A 393 26.25 -0.21 -8.35
C THR A 393 25.22 -0.33 -7.24
N SER A 394 25.58 -1.01 -6.16
CA SER A 394 24.80 -1.09 -4.93
C SER A 394 24.99 0.18 -4.11
N ASN A 395 23.90 0.82 -3.69
CA ASN A 395 23.97 1.98 -2.81
C ASN A 395 24.48 1.59 -1.41
N PRO A 396 25.31 2.43 -0.77
CA PRO A 396 25.88 2.11 0.53
C PRO A 396 24.90 2.35 1.69
N PRO A 397 25.11 1.70 2.85
CA PRO A 397 24.24 1.81 4.03
C PRO A 397 24.02 3.24 4.55
N GLU A 398 24.96 4.15 4.36
CA GLU A 398 24.84 5.55 4.77
C GLU A 398 23.69 6.29 4.05
N LEU A 399 23.13 5.68 3.00
CA LEU A 399 22.00 6.19 2.25
C LEU A 399 20.65 5.61 2.72
N GLU A 400 20.63 4.85 3.81
CA GLU A 400 19.39 4.38 4.41
C GLU A 400 18.48 5.57 4.77
N GLY A 401 17.20 5.45 4.45
CA GLY A 401 16.21 6.53 4.67
C GLY A 401 16.37 7.75 3.76
N LYS A 402 17.40 7.80 2.93
CA LYS A 402 17.58 8.87 1.93
C LYS A 402 16.79 8.56 0.66
N PHE A 403 16.45 9.62 -0.07
CA PHE A 403 15.79 9.49 -1.37
C PHE A 403 16.74 9.86 -2.51
N CYS A 404 16.58 9.21 -3.66
CA CYS A 404 17.26 9.60 -4.89
C CYS A 404 16.49 10.73 -5.59
N ARG A 405 16.97 11.18 -6.76
CA ARG A 405 16.36 12.24 -7.57
C ARG A 405 14.86 12.03 -7.83
N ASN A 406 14.42 10.78 -7.88
CA ASN A 406 13.02 10.42 -8.16
C ASN A 406 12.19 10.19 -6.89
N GLY A 407 12.72 10.55 -5.73
CA GLY A 407 12.02 10.37 -4.46
C GLY A 407 12.05 8.95 -3.89
N LEU A 408 12.65 7.98 -4.58
CA LEU A 408 12.68 6.59 -4.15
C LEU A 408 13.85 6.32 -3.19
N ARG A 409 13.64 5.42 -2.22
CA ARG A 409 14.66 5.11 -1.20
C ARG A 409 15.92 4.52 -1.82
N LYS A 410 17.11 5.02 -1.40
CA LYS A 410 18.40 4.66 -1.98
C LYS A 410 19.00 3.36 -1.43
N TYR A 411 18.76 3.04 -0.18
CA TYR A 411 19.32 1.86 0.48
C TYR A 411 18.24 1.14 1.27
N ILE A 412 18.25 -0.18 1.19
CA ILE A 412 17.33 -1.06 1.90
C ILE A 412 18.15 -2.10 2.68
N PRO A 413 18.08 -2.10 4.02
CA PRO A 413 18.71 -3.12 4.83
C PRO A 413 18.20 -4.52 4.49
N ASN A 414 19.08 -5.52 4.56
CA ASN A 414 18.74 -6.93 4.32
C ASN A 414 18.05 -7.20 2.98
N LEU A 415 18.31 -6.38 1.98
CA LEU A 415 17.66 -6.43 0.66
C LEU A 415 17.68 -7.83 0.05
N TYR A 416 18.83 -8.52 0.11
CA TYR A 416 19.00 -9.86 -0.46
C TYR A 416 17.94 -10.85 0.02
N ASN A 417 17.71 -10.94 1.33
CA ASN A 417 16.71 -11.85 1.90
C ASN A 417 15.26 -11.38 1.61
N LEU A 418 15.02 -10.06 1.67
CA LEU A 418 13.70 -9.50 1.37
C LEU A 418 13.27 -9.77 -0.06
N LEU A 419 14.19 -9.73 -1.03
CA LEU A 419 13.89 -10.08 -2.42
C LEU A 419 13.45 -11.52 -2.56
N HIS A 420 14.14 -12.47 -1.90
CA HIS A 420 13.74 -13.87 -1.92
C HIS A 420 12.38 -14.10 -1.22
N LYS A 421 12.13 -13.38 -0.11
CA LYS A 421 10.81 -13.42 0.54
C LYS A 421 9.71 -12.97 -0.40
N ILE A 422 9.89 -11.85 -1.10
CA ILE A 422 8.90 -11.35 -2.07
C ILE A 422 8.67 -12.39 -3.19
N MET A 423 9.74 -12.93 -3.77
CA MET A 423 9.65 -13.93 -4.83
C MET A 423 8.86 -15.17 -4.41
N LEU A 424 9.07 -15.64 -3.18
CA LEU A 424 8.37 -16.79 -2.61
C LEU A 424 6.92 -16.47 -2.26
N THR A 425 6.66 -15.32 -1.65
CA THR A 425 5.32 -14.93 -1.18
C THR A 425 4.32 -14.84 -2.34
N ASP A 426 4.73 -14.24 -3.44
CA ASP A 426 3.85 -14.01 -4.59
C ASP A 426 4.10 -14.95 -5.76
N ASN A 427 5.08 -15.85 -5.63
CA ASN A 427 5.48 -16.75 -6.71
C ASN A 427 5.74 -15.99 -8.02
N LEU A 428 6.55 -14.92 -7.93
CA LEU A 428 6.87 -14.08 -9.06
C LEU A 428 7.83 -14.78 -10.03
N ASP A 429 7.66 -14.52 -11.31
CA ASP A 429 8.60 -14.91 -12.34
C ASP A 429 9.86 -14.04 -12.29
N PHE A 430 9.68 -12.71 -12.10
CA PHE A 430 10.79 -11.80 -11.80
C PHE A 430 10.37 -10.58 -10.97
N LEU A 431 11.36 -9.97 -10.32
CA LEU A 431 11.20 -8.72 -9.58
C LEU A 431 12.35 -7.77 -9.92
N LYS A 432 12.02 -6.59 -10.44
CA LYS A 432 13.00 -5.54 -10.72
C LYS A 432 13.48 -4.88 -9.42
N LEU A 433 14.78 -4.64 -9.33
CA LEU A 433 15.43 -4.09 -8.14
C LEU A 433 15.45 -2.56 -8.09
N SER A 434 15.01 -1.90 -9.14
CA SER A 434 14.94 -0.44 -9.19
C SER A 434 13.70 0.00 -9.95
N PHE A 435 13.04 1.03 -9.45
CA PHE A 435 11.84 1.59 -10.06
C PHE A 435 12.23 2.50 -11.22
N THR A 436 12.14 1.97 -12.44
CA THR A 436 12.50 2.68 -13.68
C THR A 436 11.30 3.28 -14.42
N GLU A 437 10.10 3.01 -13.97
CA GLU A 437 8.84 3.45 -14.57
C GLU A 437 8.63 4.98 -14.58
N VAL A 438 9.48 5.72 -13.85
CA VAL A 438 9.46 7.19 -13.80
C VAL A 438 10.48 7.86 -14.73
N TYR A 439 11.32 7.10 -15.44
CA TYR A 439 12.45 7.67 -16.20
C TYR A 439 12.14 8.00 -17.65
N TRP A 440 11.04 7.50 -18.20
CA TRP A 440 10.77 7.60 -19.62
C TRP A 440 9.62 8.58 -19.88
N ASP A 441 9.82 9.44 -20.89
CA ASP A 441 8.80 10.36 -21.38
C ASP A 441 7.83 9.62 -22.31
N ASN A 442 7.20 8.58 -21.80
CA ASN A 442 6.25 7.72 -22.51
C ASN A 442 5.09 7.31 -21.58
N ASP A 443 4.11 6.59 -22.12
CA ASP A 443 2.91 6.19 -21.38
C ASP A 443 3.20 5.17 -20.25
N ILE A 444 4.39 4.60 -20.18
CA ILE A 444 4.84 3.76 -19.07
C ILE A 444 4.91 4.58 -17.78
N GLN A 445 5.25 5.87 -17.87
CA GLN A 445 5.18 6.78 -16.73
C GLN A 445 3.76 6.96 -16.21
N THR A 446 2.75 6.73 -17.03
CA THR A 446 1.36 6.82 -16.60
C THR A 446 1.00 5.74 -15.58
N SER A 447 1.72 4.62 -15.52
CA SER A 447 1.52 3.61 -14.48
C SER A 447 1.83 4.14 -13.08
N TRP A 448 2.80 5.06 -12.94
CA TRP A 448 3.05 5.75 -11.68
C TRP A 448 1.86 6.60 -11.22
N TYR A 449 1.09 7.16 -12.14
CA TYR A 449 -0.14 7.89 -11.80
C TYR A 449 -1.26 7.00 -11.26
N ASN A 450 -1.22 5.70 -11.54
CA ASN A 450 -2.17 4.73 -10.99
C ASN A 450 -1.79 4.28 -9.56
N VAL A 451 -0.58 4.60 -9.10
CA VAL A 451 -0.19 4.43 -7.70
C VAL A 451 -0.90 5.49 -6.86
N PRO A 452 -1.61 5.15 -5.78
CA PRO A 452 -2.29 6.10 -4.91
C PRO A 452 -1.38 7.22 -4.42
N GLN A 453 -1.91 8.44 -4.31
CA GLN A 453 -1.13 9.64 -3.99
C GLN A 453 -0.38 9.52 -2.65
N ASN A 454 -1.00 8.92 -1.64
CA ASN A 454 -0.37 8.67 -0.34
C ASN A 454 0.89 7.80 -0.47
N ILE A 455 0.85 6.77 -1.30
CA ILE A 455 2.01 5.91 -1.60
C ILE A 455 3.05 6.72 -2.38
N ARG A 456 2.64 7.47 -3.40
CA ARG A 456 3.54 8.34 -4.16
C ARG A 456 4.26 9.34 -3.26
N ASN A 457 3.54 10.01 -2.36
CA ASN A 457 4.09 10.98 -1.43
C ASN A 457 5.09 10.36 -0.45
N LYS A 458 4.85 9.12 -0.03
CA LYS A 458 5.79 8.38 0.83
C LYS A 458 7.14 8.13 0.16
N PHE A 459 7.13 7.81 -1.13
CA PHE A 459 8.35 7.50 -1.89
C PHE A 459 8.89 8.69 -2.69
N PHE A 460 8.09 9.75 -2.86
CA PHE A 460 8.44 10.96 -3.61
C PHE A 460 8.11 12.23 -2.79
N PRO A 461 8.69 12.38 -1.60
CA PRO A 461 8.35 13.48 -0.69
C PRO A 461 8.71 14.85 -1.30
N GLY A 462 7.78 15.78 -1.17
CA GLY A 462 7.96 17.17 -1.61
C GLY A 462 7.77 17.41 -3.11
N ASN A 463 7.43 16.40 -3.90
CA ASN A 463 7.11 16.57 -5.31
C ASN A 463 5.71 16.05 -5.62
N THR A 464 4.74 16.95 -5.63
CA THR A 464 3.35 16.66 -6.00
C THR A 464 3.13 16.72 -7.52
N GLN A 465 4.08 17.29 -8.26
CA GLN A 465 4.02 17.34 -9.72
C GLN A 465 4.83 16.19 -10.29
N LEU A 466 4.12 15.22 -10.82
CA LEU A 466 4.73 14.20 -11.65
C LEU A 466 5.29 14.84 -12.93
N PRO A 467 6.40 14.31 -13.48
CA PRO A 467 6.85 14.74 -14.78
C PRO A 467 5.67 14.69 -15.74
N LYS A 468 5.45 15.76 -16.51
CA LYS A 468 4.45 15.73 -17.57
C LYS A 468 4.96 14.76 -18.63
N GLY A 469 4.45 13.52 -18.56
CA GLY A 469 4.76 12.50 -19.56
C GLY A 469 4.35 12.99 -20.93
N GLY A 470 5.17 12.72 -21.94
CA GLY A 470 4.81 12.94 -23.33
C GLY A 470 3.53 12.15 -23.66
N LYS A 471 2.63 12.76 -24.38
CA LYS A 471 1.41 12.09 -24.85
C LYS A 471 1.76 11.21 -26.06
N SER A 472 2.23 10.01 -25.84
CA SER A 472 2.15 8.99 -26.89
C SER A 472 0.77 8.32 -26.79
N ASN A 473 -0.10 8.63 -27.75
CA ASN A 473 -1.44 8.03 -27.79
C ASN A 473 -1.45 6.53 -28.16
N ASN A 474 -0.29 5.94 -28.40
CA ASN A 474 -0.15 4.59 -28.93
C ASN A 474 0.56 3.61 -28.00
N ALA A 475 1.09 4.05 -26.86
CA ALA A 475 1.69 3.13 -25.93
C ALA A 475 0.62 2.47 -25.05
N PRO A 476 0.77 1.17 -24.75
CA PRO A 476 -0.17 0.49 -23.87
C PRO A 476 -0.10 1.06 -22.47
N LYS A 477 -1.25 1.31 -21.87
CA LYS A 477 -1.34 1.73 -20.47
C LYS A 477 -0.97 0.54 -19.60
N THR A 478 0.15 0.61 -18.92
CA THR A 478 0.49 -0.37 -17.89
C THR A 478 -0.43 -0.23 -16.69
N ILE A 479 -0.86 -1.35 -16.14
CA ILE A 479 -1.74 -1.41 -14.99
C ILE A 479 -0.99 -2.13 -13.87
N PHE A 480 -0.81 -1.44 -12.75
CA PHE A 480 -0.37 -2.09 -11.53
C PHE A 480 -1.57 -2.71 -10.83
N ASN A 481 -1.50 -4.01 -10.55
CA ASN A 481 -2.60 -4.73 -9.94
C ASN A 481 -2.65 -4.46 -8.43
N ASN A 482 -1.53 -4.60 -7.75
CA ASN A 482 -1.48 -4.47 -6.30
C ASN A 482 -0.20 -3.79 -5.83
N ILE A 483 -0.33 -3.04 -4.75
CA ILE A 483 0.78 -2.48 -3.99
C ILE A 483 0.91 -3.30 -2.73
N LYS A 484 2.06 -3.94 -2.55
CA LYS A 484 2.31 -4.92 -1.50
C LYS A 484 3.51 -4.52 -0.65
N ASN A 485 3.58 -5.07 0.54
CA ASN A 485 4.69 -4.86 1.46
C ASN A 485 5.10 -6.18 2.09
N VAL A 486 6.40 -6.44 2.11
CA VAL A 486 6.99 -7.57 2.83
C VAL A 486 8.09 -7.02 3.73
N ASP A 487 7.94 -7.16 5.03
CA ASP A 487 8.89 -6.71 6.06
C ASP A 487 9.39 -5.26 5.84
N GLY A 488 8.49 -4.35 5.49
CA GLY A 488 8.80 -2.94 5.26
C GLY A 488 9.34 -2.59 3.86
N LEU A 489 9.51 -3.57 2.96
CA LEU A 489 9.86 -3.35 1.57
C LEU A 489 8.62 -3.36 0.69
N THR A 490 8.30 -2.22 0.10
CA THR A 490 7.13 -2.05 -0.77
C THR A 490 7.50 -2.34 -2.23
N TYR A 491 6.64 -3.07 -2.90
CA TYR A 491 6.73 -3.38 -4.32
C TYR A 491 5.34 -3.35 -4.96
N ILE A 492 5.32 -3.33 -6.28
CA ILE A 492 4.10 -3.33 -7.09
C ILE A 492 4.16 -4.51 -8.02
N ASP A 493 3.08 -5.26 -8.16
CA ASP A 493 2.91 -6.28 -9.18
C ASP A 493 1.98 -5.81 -10.32
N GLY A 494 1.93 -6.56 -11.41
CA GLY A 494 1.09 -6.28 -12.56
C GLY A 494 1.88 -6.14 -13.86
N GLU A 495 1.46 -5.22 -14.73
CA GLU A 495 2.10 -4.97 -16.02
C GLU A 495 3.39 -4.14 -15.86
N VAL A 496 4.44 -4.78 -15.34
CA VAL A 496 5.75 -4.16 -15.11
C VAL A 496 6.52 -4.10 -16.42
N THR A 497 7.06 -2.93 -16.76
CA THR A 497 7.91 -2.78 -17.94
C THR A 497 9.19 -3.59 -17.81
N TYR A 498 9.44 -4.50 -18.75
CA TYR A 498 10.72 -5.18 -18.84
C TYR A 498 11.83 -4.19 -19.24
N THR A 499 12.95 -4.26 -18.55
CA THR A 499 14.19 -3.54 -18.89
C THR A 499 15.39 -4.40 -18.52
N ASN A 500 16.57 -4.12 -19.07
CA ASN A 500 17.80 -4.83 -18.70
C ASN A 500 18.37 -4.44 -17.32
N TRP A 501 17.70 -3.61 -16.58
CA TRP A 501 18.11 -3.27 -15.22
C TRP A 501 18.13 -4.47 -14.28
N PRO A 502 18.88 -4.42 -13.18
CA PRO A 502 19.01 -5.52 -12.25
C PRO A 502 17.66 -6.07 -11.78
N MET A 503 17.55 -7.37 -11.78
CA MET A 503 16.38 -8.10 -11.31
C MET A 503 16.76 -9.43 -10.68
N ILE A 504 15.89 -9.92 -9.81
CA ILE A 504 15.89 -11.33 -9.42
C ILE A 504 14.91 -12.09 -10.32
N MET A 505 15.32 -13.24 -10.79
CA MET A 505 14.56 -14.08 -11.72
C MET A 505 14.44 -15.49 -11.16
N SER A 506 13.22 -16.05 -11.19
CA SER A 506 12.97 -17.45 -10.85
C SER A 506 13.32 -18.38 -12.02
N ARG A 507 13.40 -19.68 -11.74
CA ARG A 507 13.63 -20.69 -12.78
C ARG A 507 12.51 -20.70 -13.82
N GLU A 508 11.26 -20.61 -13.36
CA GLU A 508 10.11 -20.55 -14.25
C GLU A 508 10.08 -19.24 -15.04
N GLY A 509 10.39 -18.11 -14.39
CA GLY A 509 10.51 -16.81 -15.06
C GLY A 509 11.59 -16.82 -16.14
N ASN A 510 12.75 -17.41 -15.87
CA ASN A 510 13.82 -17.57 -16.84
C ASN A 510 13.36 -18.30 -18.12
N LYS A 511 12.61 -19.40 -17.94
CA LYS A 511 12.05 -20.17 -19.05
C LYS A 511 11.08 -19.31 -19.87
N LYS A 512 10.08 -18.70 -19.22
CA LYS A 512 9.04 -17.90 -19.86
C LYS A 512 9.58 -16.66 -20.57
N VAL A 513 10.56 -15.98 -19.99
CA VAL A 513 11.09 -14.72 -20.52
C VAL A 513 12.15 -14.94 -21.59
N PHE A 514 13.09 -15.90 -21.40
CA PHE A 514 14.28 -15.99 -22.23
C PHE A 514 14.40 -17.28 -23.06
N LEU A 515 13.81 -18.39 -22.62
CA LEU A 515 14.03 -19.67 -23.30
C LEU A 515 12.89 -20.06 -24.24
N GLU A 516 11.67 -19.62 -24.02
CA GLU A 516 10.53 -19.87 -24.89
C GLU A 516 10.49 -18.99 -26.12
N ILE A 517 11.21 -17.86 -26.11
CA ILE A 517 11.30 -16.94 -27.24
C ILE A 517 12.76 -16.66 -27.58
N LYS A 518 13.11 -16.71 -28.89
CA LYS A 518 14.39 -16.19 -29.34
C LYS A 518 14.26 -14.68 -29.51
N TRP A 519 15.25 -13.98 -28.95
CA TRP A 519 15.34 -12.55 -29.18
C TRP A 519 15.90 -12.28 -30.59
N GLU A 520 15.37 -11.22 -31.21
CA GLU A 520 15.79 -10.76 -32.53
C GLU A 520 16.03 -9.26 -32.49
N TYR A 521 16.70 -8.72 -33.51
CA TYR A 521 16.83 -7.27 -33.62
C TYR A 521 15.46 -6.63 -33.94
N PRO A 522 15.06 -5.53 -33.27
CA PRO A 522 15.75 -4.76 -32.21
C PRO A 522 15.58 -5.39 -30.82
N TYR A 523 16.55 -6.04 -30.38
CA TYR A 523 16.85 -6.80 -29.18
C TYR A 523 15.91 -6.64 -27.95
N GLU A 524 16.12 -5.61 -27.13
CA GLU A 524 15.38 -5.41 -25.87
C GLU A 524 13.87 -5.27 -26.11
N GLN A 525 13.49 -4.61 -27.19
CA GLN A 525 12.08 -4.42 -27.58
C GLN A 525 11.36 -5.75 -27.83
N THR A 526 12.05 -6.79 -28.29
CA THR A 526 11.46 -8.12 -28.44
C THR A 526 11.02 -8.67 -27.10
N TRP A 527 11.88 -8.62 -26.08
CA TRP A 527 11.51 -9.04 -24.73
C TRP A 527 10.50 -8.10 -24.07
N MET A 528 10.63 -6.80 -24.26
CA MET A 528 9.65 -5.83 -23.75
C MET A 528 8.24 -6.16 -24.24
N SER A 529 8.08 -6.39 -25.54
CA SER A 529 6.79 -6.71 -26.15
C SER A 529 6.27 -8.07 -25.70
N HIS A 530 7.13 -9.08 -25.65
CA HIS A 530 6.78 -10.42 -25.22
C HIS A 530 6.32 -10.43 -23.75
N VAL A 531 7.12 -9.89 -22.85
CA VAL A 531 6.81 -9.83 -21.41
C VAL A 531 5.51 -9.07 -21.17
N PHE A 532 5.33 -7.92 -21.84
CA PHE A 532 4.12 -7.13 -21.73
C PHE A 532 2.86 -7.90 -22.16
N GLN A 533 2.91 -8.57 -23.31
CA GLN A 533 1.79 -9.38 -23.78
C GLN A 533 1.49 -10.55 -22.83
N LYS A 534 2.53 -11.22 -22.33
CA LYS A 534 2.39 -12.37 -21.45
C LYS A 534 1.94 -12.02 -20.02
N GLN A 535 2.21 -10.80 -19.57
CA GLN A 535 1.63 -10.28 -18.34
C GLN A 535 0.13 -10.04 -18.48
N LYS A 536 -0.33 -9.52 -19.61
CA LYS A 536 -1.77 -9.35 -19.89
C LYS A 536 -2.53 -10.67 -19.97
N GLU A 537 -1.85 -11.74 -20.33
CA GLU A 537 -2.39 -13.10 -20.38
C GLU A 537 -2.28 -13.83 -19.02
N ASP A 538 -1.86 -13.14 -17.94
CA ASP A 538 -1.55 -13.72 -16.63
C ASP A 538 -0.52 -14.87 -16.66
N TYR A 539 0.25 -14.98 -17.76
CA TYR A 539 1.24 -16.02 -17.94
C TYR A 539 2.57 -15.70 -17.26
N ILE A 540 2.99 -14.42 -17.30
CA ILE A 540 4.17 -13.91 -16.59
C ILE A 540 3.70 -13.05 -15.41
N LYS A 541 4.21 -13.36 -14.22
CA LYS A 541 3.98 -12.62 -12.99
C LYS A 541 5.20 -11.80 -12.62
N ALA A 542 5.10 -10.50 -12.73
CA ALA A 542 6.21 -9.58 -12.51
C ALA A 542 5.95 -8.58 -11.40
N GLY A 543 7.03 -8.13 -10.78
CA GLY A 543 6.99 -7.06 -9.80
C GLY A 543 8.12 -6.05 -9.98
N VAL A 544 7.97 -4.88 -9.35
CA VAL A 544 9.00 -3.85 -9.27
C VAL A 544 9.03 -3.23 -7.89
N LEU A 545 10.23 -3.06 -7.33
CA LEU A 545 10.39 -2.37 -6.04
C LEU A 545 10.00 -0.90 -6.15
N LEU A 546 9.29 -0.38 -5.13
CA LEU A 546 9.17 1.06 -4.88
C LEU A 546 10.39 1.58 -4.13
N ALA A 547 11.55 1.32 -4.71
CA ALA A 547 12.85 1.73 -4.21
C ALA A 547 13.86 1.72 -5.35
N SER A 548 15.01 2.34 -5.17
CA SER A 548 16.14 2.31 -6.09
C SER A 548 17.45 2.03 -5.33
N PRO A 549 17.59 0.83 -4.74
CA PRO A 549 18.80 0.46 -3.99
C PRO A 549 20.00 0.17 -4.89
N ILE A 550 19.77 -0.03 -6.17
CA ILE A 550 20.79 -0.19 -7.21
C ILE A 550 20.75 1.04 -8.11
N TRP A 551 21.93 1.52 -8.48
CA TRP A 551 22.08 2.74 -9.27
C TRP A 551 22.93 2.49 -10.51
N HIS A 552 22.57 3.16 -11.61
CA HIS A 552 23.35 3.14 -12.84
C HIS A 552 24.48 4.18 -12.72
N ASP A 553 25.71 3.71 -12.51
CA ASP A 553 26.89 4.52 -12.21
C ASP A 553 28.03 4.22 -13.17
N ARG A 554 28.10 5.00 -14.24
CA ARG A 554 29.16 4.90 -15.24
C ARG A 554 30.32 5.84 -14.94
N ILE A 555 31.52 5.27 -14.83
CA ILE A 555 32.77 6.02 -14.70
C ILE A 555 33.10 6.72 -16.02
N LYS A 556 32.85 6.06 -17.15
CA LYS A 556 33.15 6.57 -18.49
C LYS A 556 32.09 6.14 -19.50
N TYR A 557 31.69 7.04 -20.38
CA TYR A 557 30.83 6.70 -21.51
C TYR A 557 31.65 6.25 -22.71
N TYR A 558 31.21 5.18 -23.37
CA TYR A 558 31.77 4.74 -24.64
C TYR A 558 31.62 5.83 -25.71
N LYS A 559 32.65 6.02 -26.53
CA LYS A 559 32.58 6.92 -27.68
C LYS A 559 31.52 6.42 -28.69
N PRO A 560 30.88 7.33 -29.48
CA PRO A 560 29.90 6.93 -30.48
C PRO A 560 30.40 5.88 -31.48
N GLU A 561 31.69 5.90 -31.78
CA GLU A 561 32.36 4.96 -32.68
C GLU A 561 32.42 3.55 -32.09
N GLU A 562 32.74 3.43 -30.80
CA GLU A 562 32.75 2.18 -30.03
C GLU A 562 31.36 1.53 -29.92
N ARG A 563 30.30 2.34 -30.00
CA ARG A 563 28.91 1.87 -30.00
C ARG A 563 28.47 1.27 -31.34
N ARG A 564 29.03 1.75 -32.46
CA ARG A 564 28.63 1.29 -33.81
C ARG A 564 29.25 -0.03 -34.21
N GLU A 565 30.43 -0.35 -33.72
CA GLU A 565 31.09 -1.65 -33.97
C GLU A 565 30.40 -2.81 -33.25
N ASN A 566 29.46 -2.51 -32.36
CA ASN A 566 28.80 -3.48 -31.49
C ASN A 566 27.32 -3.72 -31.86
N ALA A 567 26.82 -3.18 -32.95
CA ALA A 567 25.45 -3.30 -33.42
C ALA A 567 25.29 -4.25 -34.61
N GLY A 568 26.20 -5.21 -34.78
CA GLY A 568 26.17 -6.25 -35.80
C GLY A 568 25.43 -7.50 -35.38
#